data_2cfb16bc3289629f5e3372bafcf6d176
#
_entry.id   2cfb16bc3289629f5e3372bafcf6d176
#
_cell.length_a   1.000
_cell.length_b   1.000
_cell.length_c   1.000
_cell.angle_alpha   90.00
_cell.angle_beta   90.00
_cell.angle_gamma   90.00
#
_symmetry.space_group_name_H-M   'P 1'
#
loop_
_entity.id
_entity.type
_entity.pdbx_description
1 polymer ?
#
loop_
_entity_poly.entity_id
_entity_poly.type
_entity_poly.pdbx_seq_one_letter_code
_entity_poly.pdbx_strand_id
1 'polypeptide(L)'
;MLFKDIKQGYPIYFLDKEDVKYYQGKVVSVAVPRYDNQPKAFGAQPTGLVVDITIEANGATKTYTIPETATITYAGLLVLSTDKDSILREVEAIKSASEDALSQVERHKQVVANCSQLLEELNPVFAEKRAQDKRIEGIENEVKNLGAILRDFVNEFKKSSNSQLIRLLEPIYLLRVREASD
;
A
#
# COMPACT_ATOMS: atom_id res chain seq x y z
N MET A 1 10.62 12.26 -27.26
CA MET A 1 11.13 13.66 -27.35
C MET A 1 12.15 13.83 -26.25
N LEU A 2 13.28 14.58 -26.49
CA LEU A 2 14.27 14.82 -25.42
C LEU A 2 13.79 15.95 -24.50
N PHE A 3 14.23 15.92 -23.24
CA PHE A 3 13.84 16.96 -22.28
C PHE A 3 14.32 18.37 -22.69
N LYS A 4 15.43 18.51 -23.41
CA LYS A 4 15.90 19.80 -23.94
C LYS A 4 15.00 20.39 -25.01
N ASP A 5 14.22 19.55 -25.71
CA ASP A 5 13.39 19.97 -26.85
C ASP A 5 11.95 20.31 -26.42
N ILE A 6 11.64 20.15 -25.14
CA ILE A 6 10.33 20.44 -24.58
C ILE A 6 10.10 21.94 -24.50
N LYS A 7 8.86 22.34 -24.76
CA LYS A 7 8.40 23.73 -24.67
C LYS A 7 7.38 23.88 -23.53
N GLN A 8 7.20 25.12 -23.10
CA GLN A 8 6.12 25.46 -22.18
C GLN A 8 4.78 24.92 -22.69
N GLY A 9 3.99 24.35 -21.78
CA GLY A 9 2.70 23.79 -22.08
C GLY A 9 2.71 22.31 -22.49
N TYR A 10 3.87 21.70 -22.73
CA TYR A 10 3.97 20.27 -23.04
C TYR A 10 3.58 19.40 -21.85
N PRO A 11 2.95 18.24 -22.09
CA PRO A 11 2.63 17.27 -21.05
C PRO A 11 3.90 16.52 -20.63
N ILE A 12 4.03 16.28 -19.32
CA ILE A 12 4.99 15.35 -18.73
C ILE A 12 4.21 14.29 -17.99
N TYR A 13 4.64 13.05 -18.16
CA TYR A 13 4.01 11.88 -17.58
C TYR A 13 4.80 11.42 -16.36
N PHE A 14 4.08 11.17 -15.28
CA PHE A 14 4.62 10.77 -13.99
C PHE A 14 4.13 9.38 -13.60
N LEU A 15 5.03 8.59 -13.05
CA LEU A 15 4.72 7.33 -12.37
C LEU A 15 5.35 7.36 -10.99
N ASP A 16 4.55 7.32 -9.97
CA ASP A 16 4.97 7.03 -8.61
C ASP A 16 5.07 5.52 -8.45
N LYS A 17 6.29 5.01 -8.21
CA LYS A 17 6.55 3.56 -8.08
C LYS A 17 6.15 3.00 -6.71
N GLU A 18 6.00 3.85 -5.69
CA GLU A 18 5.59 3.41 -4.35
C GLU A 18 4.13 2.95 -4.35
N ASP A 19 3.25 3.82 -4.84
CA ASP A 19 1.81 3.54 -4.89
C ASP A 19 1.33 3.02 -6.26
N VAL A 20 2.23 2.91 -7.25
CA VAL A 20 1.93 2.61 -8.67
C VAL A 20 0.85 3.55 -9.22
N LYS A 21 1.02 4.86 -8.98
CA LYS A 21 0.09 5.90 -9.41
C LYS A 21 0.63 6.66 -10.60
N TYR A 22 -0.21 6.81 -11.62
CA TYR A 22 0.05 7.61 -12.80
C TYR A 22 -0.67 8.96 -12.72
N TYR A 23 0.04 10.03 -13.09
CA TYR A 23 -0.57 11.34 -13.32
C TYR A 23 0.19 12.13 -14.39
N GLN A 24 -0.41 13.22 -14.85
CA GLN A 24 0.15 14.07 -15.87
C GLN A 24 0.36 15.47 -15.31
N GLY A 25 1.52 16.05 -15.61
CA GLY A 25 1.82 17.44 -15.35
C GLY A 25 1.98 18.25 -16.63
N LYS A 26 2.09 19.54 -16.50
CA LYS A 26 2.28 20.49 -17.59
C LYS A 26 3.55 21.31 -17.36
N VAL A 27 4.39 21.44 -18.37
CA VAL A 27 5.61 22.26 -18.31
C VAL A 27 5.23 23.72 -18.19
N VAL A 28 5.72 24.37 -17.14
CA VAL A 28 5.56 25.81 -16.89
C VAL A 28 6.70 26.59 -17.51
N SER A 29 7.94 26.13 -17.31
CA SER A 29 9.13 26.75 -17.88
C SER A 29 10.26 25.74 -18.08
N VAL A 30 11.15 26.02 -19.01
CA VAL A 30 12.35 25.24 -19.32
C VAL A 30 13.53 26.20 -19.30
N ALA A 31 14.54 25.93 -18.48
CA ALA A 31 15.75 26.74 -18.43
C ALA A 31 16.72 26.38 -19.58
N VAL A 32 17.68 27.24 -19.83
CA VAL A 32 18.76 26.94 -20.79
C VAL A 32 19.63 25.81 -20.23
N PRO A 33 20.00 24.80 -21.04
CA PRO A 33 20.91 23.76 -20.60
C PRO A 33 22.22 24.30 -20.00
N ARG A 34 22.64 23.70 -18.90
CA ARG A 34 23.86 24.07 -18.17
C ARG A 34 24.66 22.83 -17.77
N TYR A 35 25.93 23.00 -17.49
CA TYR A 35 26.72 21.91 -16.90
C TYR A 35 26.24 21.61 -15.48
N ASP A 36 26.18 20.33 -15.16
CA ASP A 36 25.85 19.86 -13.82
C ASP A 36 27.05 20.08 -12.89
N ASN A 37 26.94 21.07 -12.03
CA ASN A 37 27.99 21.45 -11.05
C ASN A 37 27.82 20.75 -9.69
N GLN A 38 26.93 19.73 -9.57
CA GLN A 38 26.79 19.05 -8.31
C GLN A 38 28.03 18.20 -7.98
N PRO A 39 28.50 18.22 -6.73
CA PRO A 39 29.63 17.40 -6.30
C PRO A 39 29.24 15.92 -6.44
N LYS A 40 30.01 15.17 -7.21
CA LYS A 40 29.80 13.74 -7.43
C LYS A 40 30.79 12.93 -6.62
N ALA A 41 30.44 11.67 -6.36
CA ALA A 41 31.38 10.72 -5.76
C ALA A 41 32.67 10.63 -6.58
N PHE A 42 33.79 10.46 -5.88
CA PHE A 42 35.12 10.38 -6.47
C PHE A 42 35.15 9.31 -7.58
N GLY A 43 35.55 9.69 -8.80
CA GLY A 43 35.58 8.79 -9.97
C GLY A 43 34.31 8.77 -10.84
N ALA A 44 33.27 9.52 -10.50
CA ALA A 44 32.10 9.62 -11.38
C ALA A 44 32.41 10.48 -12.61
N GLN A 45 32.07 9.97 -13.80
CA GLN A 45 32.19 10.71 -15.06
C GLN A 45 31.39 12.03 -14.99
N PRO A 46 31.90 13.14 -15.56
CA PRO A 46 31.12 14.36 -15.66
C PRO A 46 29.85 14.03 -16.46
N THR A 47 28.71 14.21 -15.85
CA THR A 47 27.44 14.11 -16.57
C THR A 47 27.33 15.30 -17.49
N GLY A 48 26.81 15.10 -18.68
CA GLY A 48 26.62 16.12 -19.71
C GLY A 48 25.78 17.30 -19.24
N LEU A 49 25.24 18.05 -20.16
CA LEU A 49 24.38 19.18 -19.87
C LEU A 49 23.08 18.71 -19.22
N VAL A 50 22.62 19.48 -18.25
CA VAL A 50 21.32 19.32 -17.59
C VAL A 50 20.41 20.49 -17.88
N VAL A 51 19.12 20.26 -17.83
CA VAL A 51 18.09 21.29 -17.98
C VAL A 51 17.20 21.29 -16.75
N ASP A 52 16.91 22.49 -16.23
CA ASP A 52 15.94 22.65 -15.15
C ASP A 52 14.55 22.88 -15.76
N ILE A 53 13.62 21.98 -15.48
CA ILE A 53 12.26 22.02 -15.98
C ILE A 53 11.31 22.20 -14.82
N THR A 54 10.53 23.28 -14.85
CA THR A 54 9.48 23.54 -13.88
C THR A 54 8.17 22.98 -14.40
N ILE A 55 7.56 22.09 -13.62
CA ILE A 55 6.36 21.36 -14.00
C ILE A 55 5.29 21.60 -12.94
N GLU A 56 4.08 21.88 -13.39
CA GLU A 56 2.87 21.93 -12.56
C GLU A 56 2.13 20.58 -12.67
N ALA A 57 1.91 19.94 -11.53
CA ALA A 57 1.17 18.70 -11.44
C ALA A 57 0.40 18.63 -10.11
N ASN A 58 -0.83 18.16 -10.11
CA ASN A 58 -1.67 18.02 -8.91
C ASN A 58 -1.80 19.31 -8.09
N GLY A 59 -1.81 20.49 -8.75
CA GLY A 59 -1.90 21.80 -8.10
C GLY A 59 -0.61 22.30 -7.45
N ALA A 60 0.50 21.57 -7.60
CA ALA A 60 1.81 21.97 -7.11
C ALA A 60 2.79 22.19 -8.27
N THR A 61 3.68 23.16 -8.11
CA THR A 61 4.74 23.45 -9.08
C THR A 61 6.07 23.02 -8.49
N LYS A 62 6.82 22.23 -9.25
CA LYS A 62 8.14 21.72 -8.82
C LYS A 62 9.14 21.78 -9.98
N THR A 63 10.39 22.10 -9.65
CA THR A 63 11.50 22.13 -10.63
C THR A 63 12.32 20.84 -10.49
N TYR A 64 12.62 20.23 -11.63
CA TYR A 64 13.44 19.03 -11.76
C TYR A 64 14.66 19.33 -12.61
N THR A 65 15.85 18.95 -12.12
CA THR A 65 17.11 19.00 -12.88
C THR A 65 17.30 17.67 -13.59
N ILE A 66 17.28 17.66 -14.91
CA ILE A 66 17.19 16.47 -15.75
C ILE A 66 18.30 16.49 -16.80
N PRO A 67 18.94 15.36 -17.14
CA PRO A 67 19.87 15.31 -18.27
C PRO A 67 19.17 15.74 -19.57
N GLU A 68 19.77 16.67 -20.31
CA GLU A 68 19.16 17.29 -21.51
C GLU A 68 18.78 16.28 -22.59
N THR A 69 19.57 15.20 -22.72
CA THR A 69 19.41 14.15 -23.73
C THR A 69 18.51 13.01 -23.29
N ALA A 70 17.99 13.03 -22.08
CA ALA A 70 17.08 11.99 -21.59
C ALA A 70 15.65 12.20 -22.15
N THR A 71 14.91 11.10 -22.22
CA THR A 71 13.46 11.06 -22.48
C THR A 71 12.68 10.60 -21.25
N ILE A 72 13.40 9.95 -20.33
CA ILE A 72 12.90 9.45 -19.05
C ILE A 72 13.93 9.77 -17.97
N THR A 73 13.49 10.07 -16.77
CA THR A 73 14.35 10.31 -15.61
C THR A 73 13.70 9.81 -14.33
N TYR A 74 14.54 9.59 -13.33
CA TYR A 74 14.12 9.04 -12.04
C TYR A 74 14.49 10.03 -10.92
N ALA A 75 13.51 10.43 -10.14
CA ALA A 75 13.67 11.27 -8.95
C ALA A 75 13.25 10.47 -7.72
N GLY A 76 14.14 9.59 -7.24
CA GLY A 76 13.82 8.59 -6.24
C GLY A 76 12.84 7.53 -6.80
N LEU A 77 11.68 7.39 -6.17
CA LEU A 77 10.60 6.49 -6.61
C LEU A 77 9.70 7.11 -7.69
N LEU A 78 9.91 8.39 -8.01
CA LEU A 78 9.14 9.08 -9.03
C LEU A 78 9.84 8.98 -10.38
N VAL A 79 9.13 8.49 -11.39
CA VAL A 79 9.57 8.45 -12.79
C VAL A 79 8.90 9.59 -13.55
N LEU A 80 9.68 10.32 -14.32
CA LEU A 80 9.21 11.39 -15.21
C LEU A 80 9.56 11.01 -16.64
N SER A 81 8.63 11.14 -17.56
CA SER A 81 8.88 10.92 -18.98
C SER A 81 8.17 11.93 -19.87
N THR A 82 8.79 12.23 -21.00
CA THR A 82 8.19 13.00 -22.11
C THR A 82 7.26 12.14 -22.96
N ASP A 83 7.30 10.82 -22.75
CA ASP A 83 6.61 9.82 -23.56
C ASP A 83 5.81 8.86 -22.67
N LYS A 84 4.53 8.71 -23.01
CA LYS A 84 3.61 7.84 -22.29
C LYS A 84 3.98 6.35 -22.42
N ASP A 85 4.53 5.95 -23.56
CA ASP A 85 4.92 4.55 -23.80
C ASP A 85 6.11 4.13 -22.92
N SER A 86 6.97 5.09 -22.58
CA SER A 86 8.04 4.85 -21.60
C SER A 86 7.50 4.57 -20.20
N ILE A 87 6.45 5.30 -19.78
CA ILE A 87 5.76 5.02 -18.51
C ILE A 87 5.06 3.66 -18.55
N LEU A 88 4.44 3.31 -19.68
CA LEU A 88 3.78 2.00 -19.84
C LEU A 88 4.79 0.86 -19.63
N ARG A 89 5.97 0.94 -20.25
CA ARG A 89 7.04 -0.06 -20.05
C ARG A 89 7.49 -0.18 -18.60
N GLU A 90 7.58 0.93 -17.88
CA GLU A 90 7.90 0.92 -16.45
C GLU A 90 6.81 0.20 -15.62
N VAL A 91 5.54 0.44 -15.93
CA VAL A 91 4.42 -0.25 -15.27
C VAL A 91 4.43 -1.74 -15.57
N GLU A 92 4.69 -2.13 -16.82
CA GLU A 92 4.82 -3.54 -17.23
C GLU A 92 5.98 -4.23 -16.50
N ALA A 93 7.12 -3.55 -16.37
CA ALA A 93 8.28 -4.07 -15.63
C ALA A 93 7.96 -4.27 -14.13
N ILE A 94 7.27 -3.31 -13.49
CA ILE A 94 6.84 -3.43 -12.09
C ILE A 94 5.87 -4.60 -11.92
N LYS A 95 4.92 -4.74 -12.84
CA LYS A 95 3.95 -5.84 -12.84
C LYS A 95 4.65 -7.19 -12.93
N SER A 96 5.52 -7.37 -13.94
CA SER A 96 6.27 -8.63 -14.16
C SER A 96 7.12 -8.98 -12.93
N ALA A 97 7.87 -8.01 -12.37
CA ALA A 97 8.66 -8.25 -11.18
C ALA A 97 7.82 -8.66 -9.96
N SER A 98 6.61 -8.10 -9.83
CA SER A 98 5.69 -8.46 -8.74
C SER A 98 5.09 -9.85 -8.94
N GLU A 99 4.74 -10.24 -10.18
CA GLU A 99 4.27 -11.58 -10.53
C GLU A 99 5.34 -12.63 -10.27
N ASP A 100 6.60 -12.36 -10.64
CA ASP A 100 7.73 -13.22 -10.35
C ASP A 100 7.96 -13.40 -8.85
N ALA A 101 7.87 -12.31 -8.06
CA ALA A 101 7.98 -12.37 -6.61
C ALA A 101 6.86 -13.22 -5.99
N LEU A 102 5.62 -13.08 -6.47
CA LEU A 102 4.49 -13.90 -6.03
C LEU A 102 4.69 -15.38 -6.35
N SER A 103 5.21 -15.70 -7.54
CA SER A 103 5.52 -17.08 -7.92
C SER A 103 6.59 -17.71 -7.03
N GLN A 104 7.60 -16.94 -6.62
CA GLN A 104 8.61 -17.37 -5.67
C GLN A 104 8.04 -17.66 -4.28
N VAL A 105 7.07 -16.86 -3.82
CA VAL A 105 6.39 -17.10 -2.53
C VAL A 105 5.70 -18.47 -2.52
N GLU A 106 4.98 -18.81 -3.58
CA GLU A 106 4.32 -20.13 -3.67
C GLU A 106 5.33 -21.29 -3.69
N ARG A 107 6.43 -21.13 -4.43
CA ARG A 107 7.53 -22.11 -4.40
C ARG A 107 8.12 -22.27 -2.98
N HIS A 108 8.36 -21.18 -2.28
CA HIS A 108 8.88 -21.24 -0.92
C HIS A 108 7.90 -21.89 0.05
N LYS A 109 6.59 -21.67 -0.07
CA LYS A 109 5.57 -22.38 0.69
C LYS A 109 5.64 -23.89 0.51
N GLN A 110 5.80 -24.34 -0.73
CA GLN A 110 5.98 -25.77 -1.02
C GLN A 110 7.27 -26.34 -0.41
N VAL A 111 8.39 -25.62 -0.54
CA VAL A 111 9.67 -26.03 0.08
C VAL A 111 9.53 -26.15 1.60
N VAL A 112 8.90 -25.18 2.27
CA VAL A 112 8.64 -25.22 3.72
C VAL A 112 7.78 -26.44 4.08
N ALA A 113 6.71 -26.71 3.33
CA ALA A 113 5.86 -27.86 3.56
C ALA A 113 6.63 -29.19 3.42
N ASN A 114 7.40 -29.34 2.35
CA ASN A 114 8.22 -30.54 2.11
C ASN A 114 9.31 -30.71 3.18
N CYS A 115 10.00 -29.62 3.56
CA CYS A 115 10.98 -29.66 4.64
C CYS A 115 10.34 -30.07 5.98
N SER A 116 9.15 -29.56 6.28
CA SER A 116 8.41 -29.93 7.48
C SER A 116 8.06 -31.41 7.48
N GLN A 117 7.62 -31.97 6.36
CA GLN A 117 7.32 -33.38 6.22
C GLN A 117 8.58 -34.25 6.43
N LEU A 118 9.70 -33.89 5.78
CA LEU A 118 10.96 -34.58 5.95
C LEU A 118 11.48 -34.55 7.40
N LEU A 119 11.31 -33.40 8.07
CA LEU A 119 11.68 -33.29 9.48
C LEU A 119 10.82 -34.19 10.39
N GLU A 120 9.52 -34.39 10.09
CA GLU A 120 8.65 -35.34 10.80
C GLU A 120 9.09 -36.78 10.56
N GLU A 121 9.47 -37.13 9.34
CA GLU A 121 9.92 -38.47 8.98
C GLU A 121 11.29 -38.80 9.58
N LEU A 122 12.21 -37.85 9.62
CA LEU A 122 13.59 -38.05 10.08
C LEU A 122 13.76 -37.91 11.58
N ASN A 123 12.86 -37.19 12.26
CA ASN A 123 12.98 -36.94 13.69
C ASN A 123 11.60 -37.02 14.42
N PRO A 124 11.33 -38.13 15.16
CA PRO A 124 10.06 -38.34 15.87
C PRO A 124 9.70 -37.22 16.86
N VAL A 125 10.72 -36.52 17.43
CA VAL A 125 10.49 -35.40 18.35
C VAL A 125 9.84 -34.22 17.64
N PHE A 126 10.17 -34.00 16.35
CA PHE A 126 9.53 -32.97 15.51
C PHE A 126 8.07 -33.32 15.23
N ALA A 127 7.75 -34.59 14.97
CA ALA A 127 6.39 -35.05 14.76
C ALA A 127 5.52 -34.81 16.01
N GLU A 128 6.06 -35.11 17.19
CA GLU A 128 5.37 -34.90 18.48
C GLU A 128 5.14 -33.41 18.76
N LYS A 129 6.16 -32.57 18.57
CA LYS A 129 6.05 -31.12 18.73
C LYS A 129 4.97 -30.52 17.83
N ARG A 130 4.95 -30.93 16.55
CA ARG A 130 3.94 -30.44 15.61
C ARG A 130 2.52 -30.91 15.95
N ALA A 131 2.39 -32.11 16.51
CA ALA A 131 1.11 -32.57 17.01
C ALA A 131 0.63 -31.72 18.21
N GLN A 132 1.54 -31.31 19.08
CA GLN A 132 1.26 -30.37 20.18
C GLN A 132 0.88 -28.99 19.67
N ASP A 133 1.63 -28.43 18.72
CA ASP A 133 1.36 -27.11 18.12
C ASP A 133 -0.03 -27.08 17.47
N LYS A 134 -0.41 -28.11 16.70
CA LYS A 134 -1.75 -28.25 16.12
C LYS A 134 -2.87 -28.33 17.17
N ARG A 135 -2.61 -29.00 18.33
CA ARG A 135 -3.56 -29.04 19.44
C ARG A 135 -3.74 -27.66 20.06
N ILE A 136 -2.65 -26.93 20.25
CA ILE A 136 -2.67 -25.57 20.80
C ILE A 136 -3.46 -24.64 19.87
N GLU A 137 -3.18 -24.68 18.58
CA GLU A 137 -3.91 -23.90 17.57
C GLU A 137 -5.42 -24.23 17.55
N GLY A 138 -5.77 -25.51 17.69
CA GLY A 138 -7.17 -25.95 17.85
C GLY A 138 -7.84 -25.34 19.07
N ILE A 139 -7.19 -25.41 20.22
CA ILE A 139 -7.69 -24.83 21.49
C ILE A 139 -7.81 -23.31 21.37
N GLU A 140 -6.82 -22.62 20.78
CA GLU A 140 -6.89 -21.16 20.56
C GLU A 140 -8.09 -20.75 19.70
N ASN A 141 -8.39 -21.52 18.66
CA ASN A 141 -9.55 -21.28 17.79
C ASN A 141 -10.88 -21.54 18.53
N GLU A 142 -10.96 -22.59 19.35
CA GLU A 142 -12.12 -22.84 20.20
C GLU A 142 -12.35 -21.74 21.23
N VAL A 143 -11.26 -21.26 21.89
CA VAL A 143 -11.34 -20.13 22.83
C VAL A 143 -11.79 -18.83 22.14
N LYS A 144 -11.32 -18.56 20.93
CA LYS A 144 -11.79 -17.40 20.14
C LYS A 144 -13.29 -17.52 19.82
N ASN A 145 -13.75 -18.71 19.42
CA ASN A 145 -15.16 -18.97 19.14
C ASN A 145 -16.03 -18.81 20.39
N LEU A 146 -15.62 -19.39 21.51
CA LEU A 146 -16.29 -19.21 22.80
C LEU A 146 -16.37 -17.76 23.22
N GLY A 147 -15.27 -17.01 23.01
CA GLY A 147 -15.25 -15.56 23.27
C GLY A 147 -16.21 -14.76 22.36
N ALA A 148 -16.45 -15.18 21.14
CA ALA A 148 -17.46 -14.59 20.26
C ALA A 148 -18.87 -14.89 20.75
N ILE A 149 -19.18 -16.17 21.04
CA ILE A 149 -20.49 -16.61 21.57
C ILE A 149 -20.84 -15.90 22.89
N LEU A 150 -19.87 -15.77 23.79
CA LEU A 150 -20.07 -15.05 25.05
C LEU A 150 -20.39 -13.57 24.83
N ARG A 151 -19.72 -12.91 23.88
CA ARG A 151 -20.01 -11.53 23.51
C ARG A 151 -21.41 -11.36 22.97
N ASP A 152 -21.84 -12.26 22.10
CA ASP A 152 -23.19 -12.24 21.52
C ASP A 152 -24.24 -12.49 22.58
N PHE A 153 -24.04 -13.45 23.47
CA PHE A 153 -24.90 -13.70 24.59
C PHE A 153 -25.03 -12.50 25.54
N VAL A 154 -23.91 -11.85 25.90
CA VAL A 154 -23.93 -10.65 26.72
C VAL A 154 -24.68 -9.51 26.04
N ASN A 155 -24.53 -9.35 24.73
CA ASN A 155 -25.26 -8.34 23.96
C ASN A 155 -26.76 -8.61 23.89
N GLU A 156 -27.16 -9.87 23.70
CA GLU A 156 -28.58 -10.27 23.73
C GLU A 156 -29.17 -10.08 25.12
N PHE A 157 -28.45 -10.46 26.17
CA PHE A 157 -28.89 -10.26 27.55
C PHE A 157 -29.08 -8.79 27.89
N LYS A 158 -28.16 -7.92 27.47
CA LYS A 158 -28.30 -6.46 27.62
C LYS A 158 -29.51 -5.91 26.89
N LYS A 159 -29.79 -6.38 25.66
CA LYS A 159 -30.97 -5.96 24.89
C LYS A 159 -32.27 -6.42 25.57
N SER A 160 -32.31 -7.66 26.06
CA SER A 160 -33.48 -8.24 26.76
C SER A 160 -33.75 -7.52 28.08
N SER A 161 -32.73 -7.28 28.89
CA SER A 161 -32.86 -6.55 30.18
C SER A 161 -33.32 -5.11 29.96
N ASN A 162 -32.81 -4.41 28.94
CA ASN A 162 -33.24 -3.04 28.63
C ASN A 162 -34.69 -2.99 28.15
N SER A 163 -35.13 -3.99 27.36
CA SER A 163 -36.51 -4.08 26.90
C SER A 163 -37.49 -4.41 28.02
N GLN A 164 -37.10 -5.19 29.03
CA GLN A 164 -37.90 -5.46 30.20
C GLN A 164 -38.01 -4.25 31.13
N LEU A 165 -36.92 -3.51 31.34
CA LEU A 165 -36.91 -2.24 32.10
C LEU A 165 -37.79 -1.19 31.47
N ILE A 166 -37.76 -1.02 30.15
CA ILE A 166 -38.61 -0.09 29.42
C ILE A 166 -40.09 -0.45 29.60
N ARG A 167 -40.46 -1.74 29.46
CA ARG A 167 -41.86 -2.21 29.68
C ARG A 167 -42.37 -2.00 31.10
N LEU A 168 -41.48 -2.08 32.09
CA LEU A 168 -41.85 -1.81 33.51
C LEU A 168 -41.98 -0.32 33.83
N LEU A 169 -41.26 0.53 33.11
CA LEU A 169 -41.29 1.99 33.34
C LEU A 169 -42.39 2.71 32.56
N GLU A 170 -42.85 2.18 31.41
CA GLU A 170 -43.91 2.78 30.61
C GLU A 170 -45.20 3.02 31.40
N PRO A 171 -45.74 2.05 32.21
CA PRO A 171 -46.98 2.30 33.00
C PRO A 171 -46.79 3.39 34.06
N ILE A 172 -45.60 3.48 34.66
CA ILE A 172 -45.31 4.49 35.70
C ILE A 172 -45.20 5.87 35.09
N TYR A 173 -44.64 5.99 33.89
CA TYR A 173 -44.55 7.28 33.17
C TYR A 173 -45.92 7.78 32.73
N LEU A 174 -46.82 6.90 32.27
CA LEU A 174 -48.21 7.24 31.87
C LEU A 174 -49.07 7.67 33.04
N LEU A 175 -48.87 7.09 34.24
CA LEU A 175 -49.56 7.52 35.46
C LEU A 175 -49.13 8.93 35.89
N ARG A 176 -47.84 9.22 35.81
CA ARG A 176 -47.30 10.52 36.19
C ARG A 176 -47.69 11.67 35.26
N VAL A 177 -47.86 11.37 33.97
CA VAL A 177 -48.34 12.39 33.00
C VAL A 177 -49.83 12.70 33.20
N ARG A 178 -50.61 11.69 33.67
CA ARG A 178 -52.04 11.86 33.93
C ARG A 178 -52.34 12.70 35.20
N GLU A 179 -51.49 12.54 36.23
CA GLU A 179 -51.61 13.35 37.48
C GLU A 179 -51.11 14.79 37.33
N ALA A 180 -50.35 15.09 36.26
CA ALA A 180 -49.89 16.48 36.00
C ALA A 180 -50.83 17.25 35.06
N SER A 181 -51.95 16.65 34.62
CA SER A 181 -52.92 17.27 33.71
C SER A 181 -54.28 17.54 34.36
N ASP A 182 -54.43 17.23 35.67
CA ASP A 182 -55.54 17.65 36.54
C ASP A 182 -55.06 18.78 37.49
#